data_c7f671427eb1683526b586af822223d3
#
_entry.id   c7f671427eb1683526b586af822223d3
#
_cell.length_a   1.000
_cell.length_b   1.000
_cell.length_c   1.000
_cell.angle_alpha   90.00
_cell.angle_beta   90.00
_cell.angle_gamma   90.00
#
_symmetry.space_group_name_H-M   'P 1'
#
loop_
_entity.id
_entity.type
_entity.pdbx_description
1 polymer ?
#
loop_
_entity_poly.entity_id
_entity_poly.type
_entity_poly.pdbx_seq_one_letter_code
_entity_poly.pdbx_strand_id
1 'polypeptide(L)'
;MIHHVSTYLRDFDLTTEQFAVLFRLREQDGINQKELALRSAKDQPTMTRLLDNLAKKGWIEKKPCPQDRRAFLITLTPAGREWVEKAIPVEAVAVSEILADIPAEQLEFLKEILLRINTNINSHTKE
;
A
#
# COMPACT_ATOMS: atom_id res chain seq x y z
N MET A 1 1.99 -7.87 15.39
CA MET A 1 1.26 -7.89 14.10
C MET A 1 2.18 -7.64 12.91
N ILE A 2 2.83 -6.48 12.84
CA ILE A 2 3.72 -6.15 11.72
C ILE A 2 4.85 -7.18 11.57
N HIS A 3 5.43 -7.62 12.67
CA HIS A 3 6.53 -8.59 12.64
C HIS A 3 6.09 -9.93 12.02
N HIS A 4 4.88 -10.38 12.34
CA HIS A 4 4.36 -11.63 11.80
C HIS A 4 4.17 -11.55 10.27
N VAL A 5 3.54 -10.47 9.82
CA VAL A 5 3.32 -10.25 8.37
C VAL A 5 4.66 -10.09 7.64
N SER A 6 5.61 -9.35 8.23
CA SER A 6 6.91 -9.13 7.59
C SER A 6 7.71 -10.42 7.40
N THR A 7 7.55 -11.39 8.31
CA THR A 7 8.21 -12.69 8.20
C THR A 7 7.75 -13.42 6.93
N TYR A 8 6.45 -13.40 6.64
CA TYR A 8 5.92 -14.01 5.42
C TYR A 8 6.35 -13.26 4.16
N LEU A 9 6.32 -11.92 4.20
CA LEU A 9 6.67 -11.11 3.03
C LEU A 9 8.16 -11.12 2.72
N ARG A 10 8.99 -11.49 3.67
CA ARG A 10 10.44 -11.55 3.46
C ARG A 10 10.81 -12.49 2.33
N ASP A 11 10.08 -13.59 2.17
CA ASP A 11 10.31 -14.54 1.10
C ASP A 11 10.03 -13.95 -0.28
N PHE A 12 9.27 -12.84 -0.33
CA PHE A 12 8.98 -12.09 -1.54
C PHE A 12 9.86 -10.86 -1.69
N ASP A 13 10.90 -10.73 -0.85
CA ASP A 13 11.79 -9.58 -0.87
C ASP A 13 11.01 -8.28 -0.70
N LEU A 14 10.01 -8.31 0.17
CA LEU A 14 9.13 -7.17 0.44
C LEU A 14 9.10 -6.85 1.93
N THR A 15 9.15 -5.56 2.25
CA THR A 15 8.77 -5.08 3.57
C THR A 15 7.25 -4.86 3.58
N THR A 16 6.66 -4.74 4.77
CA THR A 16 5.23 -4.45 4.88
C THR A 16 4.89 -3.11 4.24
N GLU A 17 5.78 -2.13 4.35
CA GLU A 17 5.57 -0.81 3.74
C GLU A 17 5.61 -0.88 2.21
N GLN A 18 6.55 -1.64 1.66
CA GLN A 18 6.64 -1.84 0.21
C GLN A 18 5.41 -2.58 -0.32
N PHE A 19 4.97 -3.61 0.39
CA PHE A 19 3.77 -4.34 0.00
C PHE A 19 2.55 -3.42 -0.01
N ALA A 20 2.41 -2.58 1.00
CA ALA A 20 1.28 -1.64 1.09
C ALA A 20 1.25 -0.69 -0.11
N VAL A 21 2.42 -0.18 -0.53
CA VAL A 21 2.52 0.71 -1.68
C VAL A 21 2.10 -0.04 -2.96
N LEU A 22 2.64 -1.23 -3.18
CA LEU A 22 2.31 -2.02 -4.36
C LEU A 22 0.81 -2.38 -4.39
N PHE A 23 0.24 -2.70 -3.24
CA PHE A 23 -1.17 -3.02 -3.13
C PHE A 23 -2.05 -1.83 -3.51
N ARG A 24 -1.69 -0.63 -3.05
CA ARG A 24 -2.42 0.58 -3.42
C ARG A 24 -2.34 0.87 -4.91
N LEU A 25 -1.17 0.67 -5.50
CA LEU A 25 -0.99 0.87 -6.93
C LEU A 25 -1.79 -0.16 -7.74
N ARG A 26 -1.95 -1.37 -7.20
CA ARG A 26 -2.79 -2.39 -7.83
C ARG A 26 -4.24 -1.92 -7.91
N GLU A 27 -4.71 -1.27 -6.86
CA GLU A 27 -6.09 -0.75 -6.82
C GLU A 27 -6.26 0.52 -7.64
N GLN A 28 -5.25 1.37 -7.65
CA GLN A 28 -5.31 2.66 -8.34
C GLN A 28 -3.97 2.96 -8.99
N ASP A 29 -3.80 2.46 -10.20
CA ASP A 29 -2.59 2.65 -10.98
C ASP A 29 -2.54 4.10 -11.53
N GLY A 30 -1.33 4.61 -11.73
CA GLY A 30 -1.16 5.95 -12.27
C GLY A 30 -1.48 7.06 -11.29
N ILE A 31 -1.24 6.83 -10.00
CA ILE A 31 -1.49 7.82 -8.97
C ILE A 31 -0.30 8.78 -8.85
N ASN A 32 -0.59 10.03 -8.58
CA ASN A 32 0.41 11.08 -8.31
C ASN A 32 1.17 10.72 -7.02
N GLN A 33 2.49 10.95 -7.01
CA GLN A 33 3.32 10.60 -5.85
C GLN A 33 2.88 11.30 -4.57
N LYS A 34 2.52 12.57 -4.67
CA LYS A 34 2.04 13.34 -3.52
C LYS A 34 0.76 12.73 -2.94
N GLU A 35 -0.17 12.37 -3.82
CA GLU A 35 -1.42 11.74 -3.40
C GLU A 35 -1.18 10.36 -2.78
N LEU A 36 -0.24 9.61 -3.35
CA LEU A 36 0.11 8.30 -2.81
C LEU A 36 0.68 8.44 -1.39
N ALA A 37 1.53 9.43 -1.15
CA ALA A 37 2.09 9.69 0.17
C ALA A 37 0.99 10.04 1.17
N LEU A 38 0.05 10.90 0.78
CA LEU A 38 -1.07 11.29 1.63
C LEU A 38 -1.94 10.09 2.00
N ARG A 39 -2.29 9.25 1.03
CA ARG A 39 -3.13 8.07 1.26
C ARG A 39 -2.43 7.01 2.09
N SER A 40 -1.11 6.97 2.05
CA SER A 40 -0.32 6.00 2.78
C SER A 40 0.12 6.51 4.15
N ALA A 41 -0.26 7.75 4.51
CA ALA A 41 0.14 8.41 5.74
C ALA A 41 1.65 8.44 5.90
N LYS A 42 2.36 8.71 4.79
CA LYS A 42 3.82 8.82 4.75
C LYS A 42 4.22 10.23 4.35
N ASP A 43 5.34 10.72 4.88
CA ASP A 43 5.90 11.97 4.40
C ASP A 43 6.55 11.76 3.03
N GLN A 44 6.82 12.87 2.32
CA GLN A 44 7.38 12.81 0.98
C GLN A 44 8.77 12.15 0.93
N PRO A 45 9.72 12.48 1.84
CA PRO A 45 11.02 11.81 1.80
C PRO A 45 10.93 10.29 1.99
N THR A 46 10.07 9.82 2.90
CA THR A 46 9.87 8.39 3.13
C THR A 46 9.28 7.73 1.89
N MET A 47 8.28 8.36 1.28
CA MET A 47 7.66 7.82 0.06
C MET A 47 8.66 7.78 -1.07
N THR A 48 9.47 8.83 -1.24
CA THR A 48 10.51 8.86 -2.28
C THR A 48 11.47 7.68 -2.13
N ARG A 49 11.91 7.41 -0.90
CA ARG A 49 12.82 6.29 -0.62
C ARG A 49 12.19 4.95 -0.95
N LEU A 50 10.93 4.76 -0.55
CA LEU A 50 10.20 3.52 -0.84
C LEU A 50 10.05 3.30 -2.36
N LEU A 51 9.68 4.36 -3.07
CA LEU A 51 9.47 4.28 -4.52
C LEU A 51 10.78 4.06 -5.26
N ASP A 52 11.87 4.70 -4.82
CA ASP A 52 13.18 4.48 -5.44
C ASP A 52 13.61 3.03 -5.31
N ASN A 53 13.40 2.42 -4.14
CA ASN A 53 13.72 1.03 -3.92
C ASN A 53 12.88 0.11 -4.81
N LEU A 54 11.59 0.38 -4.92
CA LEU A 54 10.71 -0.41 -5.77
C LEU A 54 11.02 -0.24 -7.25
N ALA A 55 11.43 0.96 -7.67
CA ALA A 55 11.84 1.21 -9.05
C ALA A 55 13.12 0.45 -9.38
N LYS A 56 14.07 0.37 -8.44
CA LYS A 56 15.31 -0.40 -8.64
C LYS A 56 15.01 -1.88 -8.82
N LYS A 57 13.99 -2.39 -8.18
CA LYS A 57 13.56 -3.79 -8.33
C LYS A 57 12.78 -4.02 -9.63
N GLY A 58 12.45 -2.96 -10.35
CA GLY A 58 11.71 -3.06 -11.60
C GLY A 58 10.22 -3.28 -11.43
N TRP A 59 9.67 -3.00 -10.24
CA TRP A 59 8.26 -3.25 -9.95
C TRP A 59 7.37 -2.03 -10.14
N ILE A 60 7.95 -0.84 -10.18
CA ILE A 60 7.21 0.39 -10.48
C ILE A 60 7.97 1.27 -11.46
N GLU A 61 7.24 2.19 -12.09
CA GLU A 61 7.81 3.23 -12.94
C GLU A 61 7.28 4.58 -12.50
N LYS A 62 8.15 5.59 -12.59
CA LYS A 62 7.76 6.98 -12.41
C LYS A 62 7.64 7.60 -13.78
N LYS A 63 6.48 8.15 -14.09
CA LYS A 63 6.23 8.80 -15.38
C LYS A 63 5.91 10.27 -15.14
N PRO A 64 6.39 11.17 -16.02
CA PRO A 64 6.02 12.58 -15.89
C PRO A 64 4.50 12.75 -16.00
N CYS A 65 3.95 13.63 -15.16
CA CYS A 65 2.53 13.95 -15.25
C CYS A 65 2.28 14.88 -16.44
N PRO A 66 1.36 14.54 -17.36
CA PRO A 66 1.09 15.40 -18.52
C PRO A 66 0.59 16.79 -18.14
N GLN A 67 -0.07 16.94 -17.00
CA GLN A 67 -0.63 18.21 -16.58
C GLN A 67 0.31 19.04 -15.71
N ASP A 68 1.38 18.44 -15.19
CA ASP A 68 2.29 19.13 -14.28
C ASP A 68 3.70 18.53 -14.39
N ARG A 69 4.63 19.30 -14.93
CA ARG A 69 6.02 18.84 -15.12
C ARG A 69 6.76 18.55 -13.82
N ARG A 70 6.28 19.07 -12.70
CA ARG A 70 6.90 18.86 -11.39
C ARG A 70 6.41 17.61 -10.68
N ALA A 71 5.33 17.02 -11.19
CA ALA A 71 4.71 15.86 -10.59
C ALA A 71 5.05 14.60 -11.37
N PHE A 72 5.03 13.47 -10.67
CA PHE A 72 5.22 12.16 -11.27
C PHE A 72 4.01 11.29 -10.99
N LEU A 73 3.62 10.52 -11.99
CA LEU A 73 2.64 9.46 -11.83
C LEU A 73 3.38 8.16 -11.58
N ILE A 74 2.89 7.40 -10.62
CA ILE A 74 3.50 6.13 -10.24
C ILE A 74 2.64 5.01 -10.79
N THR A 75 3.25 4.09 -11.53
CA THR A 75 2.54 2.96 -12.12
C THR A 75 3.25 1.66 -11.79
N LEU A 76 2.48 0.57 -11.71
CA LEU A 76 3.06 -0.76 -11.61
C LEU A 76 3.58 -1.18 -12.99
N THR A 77 4.76 -1.81 -13.00
CA THR A 77 5.21 -2.52 -14.19
C THR A 77 4.46 -3.85 -14.27
N PRO A 78 4.46 -4.52 -15.44
CA PRO A 78 3.92 -5.88 -15.51
C PRO A 78 4.56 -6.83 -14.49
N ALA A 79 5.87 -6.71 -14.27
CA ALA A 79 6.57 -7.51 -13.27
C ALA A 79 6.08 -7.19 -11.85
N GLY A 80 5.88 -5.91 -11.55
CA GLY A 80 5.38 -5.49 -10.23
C GLY A 80 3.96 -5.98 -9.98
N ARG A 81 3.11 -5.92 -11.00
CA ARG A 81 1.75 -6.42 -10.90
C ARG A 81 1.74 -7.92 -10.64
N GLU A 82 2.54 -8.67 -11.35
CA GLU A 82 2.66 -10.12 -11.14
C GLU A 82 3.17 -10.43 -9.74
N TRP A 83 4.15 -9.67 -9.26
CA TRP A 83 4.76 -9.90 -7.95
C TRP A 83 3.76 -9.66 -6.82
N VAL A 84 3.03 -8.53 -6.87
CA VAL A 84 2.05 -8.23 -5.83
C VAL A 84 0.89 -9.23 -5.85
N GLU A 85 0.48 -9.70 -7.02
CA GLU A 85 -0.57 -10.70 -7.11
C GLU A 85 -0.16 -12.01 -6.42
N LYS A 86 1.11 -12.38 -6.51
CA LYS A 86 1.64 -13.57 -5.82
C LYS A 86 1.79 -13.35 -4.32
N ALA A 87 2.07 -12.12 -3.90
CA ALA A 87 2.27 -11.81 -2.49
C ALA A 87 0.95 -11.67 -1.72
N ILE A 88 -0.13 -11.27 -2.39
CA ILE A 88 -1.44 -11.06 -1.75
C ILE A 88 -1.93 -12.30 -0.99
N PRO A 89 -1.95 -13.51 -1.57
CA PRO A 89 -2.41 -14.68 -0.82
C PRO A 89 -1.54 -15.00 0.39
N VAL A 90 -0.23 -14.76 0.29
CA VAL A 90 0.71 -15.02 1.39
C VAL A 90 0.45 -14.05 2.53
N GLU A 91 0.27 -12.78 2.22
CA GLU A 91 -0.07 -11.77 3.23
C GLU A 91 -1.43 -12.07 3.87
N ALA A 92 -2.40 -12.52 3.08
CA ALA A 92 -3.73 -12.88 3.57
C ALA A 92 -3.67 -14.04 4.58
N VAL A 93 -2.80 -15.03 4.34
CA VAL A 93 -2.60 -16.13 5.30
C VAL A 93 -2.04 -15.59 6.61
N ALA A 94 -1.02 -14.73 6.55
CA ALA A 94 -0.43 -14.15 7.74
C ALA A 94 -1.45 -13.37 8.56
N VAL A 95 -2.28 -12.57 7.89
CA VAL A 95 -3.32 -11.79 8.54
C VAL A 95 -4.39 -12.70 9.14
N SER A 96 -4.78 -13.76 8.43
CA SER A 96 -5.79 -14.69 8.94
C SER A 96 -5.33 -15.39 10.22
N GLU A 97 -4.03 -15.68 10.33
CA GLU A 97 -3.49 -16.27 11.55
C GLU A 97 -3.56 -15.31 12.74
N ILE A 98 -3.31 -14.03 12.49
CA ILE A 98 -3.41 -12.99 13.52
C ILE A 98 -4.86 -12.83 13.97
N LEU A 99 -5.80 -12.93 13.05
CA LEU A 99 -7.23 -12.73 13.31
C LEU A 99 -7.97 -14.03 13.66
N ALA A 100 -7.23 -15.13 13.84
CA ALA A 100 -7.82 -16.40 14.21
C ALA A 100 -8.63 -16.25 15.51
N ASP A 101 -9.72 -17.01 15.60
CA ASP A 101 -10.63 -17.02 16.76
C ASP A 101 -11.47 -15.75 16.95
N ILE A 102 -11.39 -14.80 16.01
CA ILE A 102 -12.27 -13.63 16.05
C ILE A 102 -13.46 -13.88 15.10
N PRO A 103 -14.70 -13.84 15.63
CA PRO A 103 -15.88 -14.07 14.79
C PRO A 103 -15.99 -13.05 13.64
N ALA A 104 -16.50 -13.51 12.51
CA ALA A 104 -16.64 -12.67 11.31
C ALA A 104 -17.46 -11.41 11.59
N GLU A 105 -18.50 -11.52 12.41
CA GLU A 105 -19.34 -10.36 12.75
C GLU A 105 -18.55 -9.27 13.46
N GLN A 106 -17.65 -9.66 14.36
CA GLN A 106 -16.81 -8.70 15.09
C GLN A 106 -15.79 -8.06 14.15
N LEU A 107 -15.25 -8.80 13.20
CA LEU A 107 -14.33 -8.25 12.20
C LEU A 107 -15.02 -7.24 11.31
N GLU A 108 -16.25 -7.52 10.89
CA GLU A 108 -17.03 -6.58 10.07
C GLU A 108 -17.35 -5.30 10.85
N PHE A 109 -17.68 -5.45 12.12
CA PHE A 109 -17.94 -4.31 13.01
C PHE A 109 -16.69 -3.44 13.15
N LEU A 110 -15.52 -4.07 13.33
CA LEU A 110 -14.26 -3.36 13.44
C LEU A 110 -13.95 -2.59 12.16
N LYS A 111 -14.17 -3.21 11.00
CA LYS A 111 -13.97 -2.55 9.71
C LYS A 111 -14.85 -1.31 9.59
N GLU A 112 -16.10 -1.41 9.99
CA GLU A 112 -17.02 -0.27 9.95
C GLU A 112 -16.50 0.88 10.80
N ILE A 113 -16.05 0.58 12.01
CA ILE A 113 -15.54 1.61 12.93
C ILE A 113 -14.29 2.26 12.35
N LEU A 114 -13.36 1.47 11.81
CA LEU A 114 -12.13 2.00 11.22
C LEU A 114 -12.43 2.90 10.02
N LEU A 115 -13.41 2.52 9.19
CA LEU A 115 -13.82 3.34 8.06
C LEU A 115 -14.42 4.66 8.51
N ARG A 116 -15.23 4.65 9.56
CA ARG A 116 -15.83 5.87 10.11
C ARG A 116 -14.77 6.79 10.69
N ILE A 117 -13.80 6.22 11.41
CA ILE A 117 -12.68 7.00 11.95
C ILE A 117 -11.91 7.65 10.81
N ASN A 118 -11.60 6.88 9.77
CA ASN A 118 -10.86 7.38 8.62
C ASN A 118 -11.63 8.48 7.89
N THR A 119 -12.94 8.31 7.73
CA THR A 119 -13.79 9.32 7.12
C THR A 119 -13.78 10.61 7.94
N ASN A 120 -13.86 10.50 9.26
CA ASN A 120 -13.84 11.66 10.13
C ASN A 120 -12.51 12.40 10.08
N ILE A 121 -11.40 11.66 10.05
CA ILE A 121 -10.07 12.25 9.92
C ILE A 121 -9.97 13.03 8.62
N ASN A 122 -10.36 12.42 7.50
CA ASN A 122 -10.29 13.06 6.19
C ASN A 122 -11.18 14.29 6.10
N SER A 123 -12.34 14.23 6.72
CA SER A 123 -13.27 15.36 6.77
C SER A 123 -12.66 16.57 7.48
N HIS A 124 -11.98 16.34 8.60
CA HIS A 124 -11.33 17.42 9.35
C HIS A 124 -10.06 17.93 8.67
N THR A 125 -9.36 17.05 7.97
CA THR A 125 -8.10 17.40 7.29
C THR A 125 -8.35 18.33 6.10
N LYS A 126 -9.52 18.27 5.48
CA LYS A 126 -9.87 19.10 4.31
C LYS A 126 -10.23 20.53 4.68
N GLU A 127 -10.42 20.79 5.92
CA GLU A 127 -10.70 22.14 6.42
C GLU A 127 -9.39 22.88 6.70
#